data_3258b159fb9e0a516a14a39cbb75494b
#
_entry.id   3258b159fb9e0a516a14a39cbb75494b
#
_cell.length_a   1.000
_cell.length_b   1.000
_cell.length_c   1.000
_cell.angle_alpha   90.00
_cell.angle_beta   90.00
_cell.angle_gamma   90.00
#
_symmetry.space_group_name_H-M   'P 1'
#
loop_
_entity.id
_entity.type
_entity.pdbx_description
1 polymer ?
#
loop_
_entity_poly.entity_id
_entity_poly.type
_entity_poly.pdbx_seq_one_letter_code
_entity_poly.pdbx_strand_id
1 'polypeptide(L)'
;MLLSCQAVIDYAARYAKLAQEMADQTSDPVRKQELLIIAANCSRVPAKGAQNFYEACQSFWFVQQLLQVESSGHSISPGRFDQYMYPYYKKDIESGAITRTAAQELLDCIWVKLNDLNKVRDAASAEGFAGYSLFQNLIVGGQDKDGNDVTNDLSFMCIEASMHVHLPCLLYTS
;
A
#
# COMPACT_ATOMS: atom_id res chain seq x y z
N MET A 1 10.37 13.68 -15.51
CA MET A 1 9.03 13.56 -14.92
C MET A 1 8.05 12.77 -15.79
N LEU A 2 7.74 13.13 -17.05
CA LEU A 2 6.82 12.33 -17.89
C LEU A 2 7.29 10.88 -18.10
N LEU A 3 8.57 10.66 -18.36
CA LEU A 3 9.14 9.31 -18.51
C LEU A 3 9.00 8.48 -17.24
N SER A 4 9.24 9.06 -16.07
CA SER A 4 9.07 8.36 -14.79
C SER A 4 7.60 7.97 -14.55
N CYS A 5 6.67 8.88 -14.82
CA CYS A 5 5.24 8.57 -14.72
C CYS A 5 4.82 7.45 -15.69
N GLN A 6 5.30 7.50 -16.93
CA GLN A 6 5.03 6.46 -17.92
C GLN A 6 5.60 5.10 -17.48
N ALA A 7 6.82 5.10 -16.95
CA ALA A 7 7.44 3.87 -16.43
C ALA A 7 6.62 3.22 -15.30
N VAL A 8 6.02 4.01 -14.42
CA VAL A 8 5.11 3.51 -13.37
C VAL A 8 3.87 2.85 -13.96
N ILE A 9 3.27 3.49 -14.98
CA ILE A 9 2.10 2.96 -15.68
C ILE A 9 2.45 1.65 -16.40
N ASP A 10 3.58 1.62 -17.12
CA ASP A 10 4.04 0.42 -17.83
C ASP A 10 4.37 -0.72 -16.87
N TYR A 11 4.93 -0.40 -15.72
CA TYR A 11 5.18 -1.36 -14.65
C TYR A 11 3.88 -1.99 -14.14
N ALA A 12 2.87 -1.19 -13.84
CA ALA A 12 1.56 -1.68 -13.42
C ALA A 12 0.90 -2.54 -14.51
N ALA A 13 0.98 -2.13 -15.78
CA ALA A 13 0.44 -2.88 -16.91
C ALA A 13 1.10 -4.27 -17.07
N ARG A 14 2.39 -4.42 -16.75
CA ARG A 14 3.07 -5.72 -16.74
C ARG A 14 2.49 -6.65 -15.68
N TYR A 15 2.18 -6.14 -14.50
CA TYR A 15 1.54 -6.94 -13.44
C TYR A 15 0.09 -7.27 -13.77
N ALA A 16 -0.64 -6.37 -14.42
CA ALA A 16 -1.98 -6.66 -14.91
C ALA A 16 -1.97 -7.85 -15.88
N LYS A 17 -1.04 -7.84 -16.85
CA LYS A 17 -0.87 -8.93 -17.80
C LYS A 17 -0.48 -10.24 -17.11
N LEU A 18 0.50 -10.20 -16.21
CA LEU A 18 0.93 -11.39 -15.47
C LEU A 18 -0.22 -11.99 -14.65
N ALA A 19 -0.97 -11.16 -13.93
CA ALA A 19 -2.12 -11.63 -13.14
C ALA A 19 -3.20 -12.27 -14.04
N GLN A 20 -3.45 -11.71 -15.22
CA GLN A 20 -4.36 -12.30 -16.20
C GLN A 20 -3.87 -13.67 -16.68
N GLU A 21 -2.59 -13.77 -17.07
CA GLU A 21 -1.97 -15.03 -17.50
C GLU A 21 -2.06 -16.11 -16.40
N MET A 22 -1.80 -15.73 -15.14
CA MET A 22 -1.94 -16.64 -14.00
C MET A 22 -3.39 -17.05 -13.75
N ALA A 23 -4.36 -16.15 -13.96
CA ALA A 23 -5.79 -16.45 -13.84
C ALA A 23 -6.25 -17.45 -14.90
N ASP A 24 -5.69 -17.37 -16.10
CA ASP A 24 -6.01 -18.28 -17.19
C ASP A 24 -5.42 -19.70 -16.98
N GLN A 25 -4.35 -19.80 -16.22
CA GLN A 25 -3.63 -21.06 -15.94
C GLN A 25 -4.12 -21.78 -14.67
N THR A 26 -4.75 -21.08 -13.72
CA THR A 26 -5.19 -21.70 -12.47
C THR A 26 -6.52 -22.43 -12.63
N SER A 27 -6.61 -23.62 -12.03
CA SER A 27 -7.86 -24.37 -11.91
C SER A 27 -8.68 -24.05 -10.66
N ASP A 28 -8.09 -23.33 -9.71
CA ASP A 28 -8.78 -22.90 -8.49
C ASP A 28 -9.68 -21.69 -8.79
N PRO A 29 -11.00 -21.82 -8.65
CA PRO A 29 -11.93 -20.73 -8.97
C PRO A 29 -11.79 -19.51 -8.04
N VAL A 30 -11.43 -19.71 -6.78
CA VAL A 30 -11.24 -18.63 -5.83
C VAL A 30 -10.00 -17.83 -6.21
N ARG A 31 -8.88 -18.52 -6.40
CA ARG A 31 -7.63 -17.90 -6.83
C ARG A 31 -7.74 -17.21 -8.18
N LYS A 32 -8.50 -17.80 -9.11
CA LYS A 32 -8.79 -17.19 -10.42
C LYS A 32 -9.47 -15.82 -10.25
N GLN A 33 -10.50 -15.77 -9.42
CA GLN A 33 -11.23 -14.52 -9.18
C GLN A 33 -10.35 -13.45 -8.53
N GLU A 34 -9.53 -13.81 -7.56
CA GLU A 34 -8.54 -12.88 -6.95
C GLU A 34 -7.59 -12.31 -8.00
N LEU A 35 -7.02 -13.15 -8.85
CA LEU A 35 -6.10 -12.75 -9.91
C LEU A 35 -6.74 -11.82 -10.93
N LEU A 36 -8.01 -12.06 -11.29
CA LEU A 36 -8.77 -11.18 -12.18
C LEU A 36 -9.01 -9.80 -11.55
N ILE A 37 -9.29 -9.74 -10.26
CA ILE A 37 -9.41 -8.48 -9.52
C ILE A 37 -8.07 -7.73 -9.52
N ILE A 38 -6.97 -8.42 -9.24
CA ILE A 38 -5.61 -7.84 -9.28
C ILE A 38 -5.31 -7.31 -10.70
N ALA A 39 -5.61 -8.08 -11.74
CA ALA A 39 -5.39 -7.67 -13.12
C ALA A 39 -6.19 -6.39 -13.46
N ALA A 40 -7.46 -6.34 -13.07
CA ALA A 40 -8.31 -5.17 -13.28
C ALA A 40 -7.77 -3.93 -12.54
N ASN A 41 -7.40 -4.07 -11.26
CA ASN A 41 -6.83 -3.00 -10.45
C ASN A 41 -5.52 -2.47 -11.09
N CYS A 42 -4.58 -3.34 -11.42
CA CYS A 42 -3.31 -2.97 -12.04
C CYS A 42 -3.46 -2.34 -13.43
N SER A 43 -4.53 -2.69 -14.17
CA SER A 43 -4.84 -2.05 -15.46
C SER A 43 -5.37 -0.63 -15.31
N ARG A 44 -5.93 -0.30 -14.14
CA ARG A 44 -6.52 1.00 -13.87
C ARG A 44 -5.56 1.93 -13.16
N VAL A 45 -4.96 1.47 -12.05
CA VAL A 45 -4.08 2.31 -11.22
C VAL A 45 -2.60 1.98 -11.46
N PRO A 46 -1.69 2.95 -11.39
CA PRO A 46 -1.89 4.36 -11.05
C PRO A 46 -2.20 5.26 -12.26
N ALA A 47 -2.41 4.72 -13.45
CA ALA A 47 -2.69 5.49 -14.67
C ALA A 47 -3.95 6.37 -14.54
N LYS A 48 -4.95 5.88 -13.78
CA LYS A 48 -6.19 6.59 -13.46
C LYS A 48 -6.35 6.65 -11.94
N GLY A 49 -7.14 7.59 -11.46
CA GLY A 49 -7.47 7.68 -10.04
C GLY A 49 -8.20 6.43 -9.55
N ALA A 50 -7.90 6.02 -8.31
CA ALA A 50 -8.61 4.94 -7.64
C ALA A 50 -10.09 5.25 -7.45
N GLN A 51 -10.95 4.25 -7.54
CA GLN A 51 -12.39 4.37 -7.37
C GLN A 51 -12.91 3.65 -6.10
N ASN A 52 -12.11 2.73 -5.56
CA ASN A 52 -12.46 1.94 -4.38
C ASN A 52 -11.21 1.77 -3.50
N PHE A 53 -11.40 1.18 -2.32
CA PHE A 53 -10.34 1.02 -1.34
C PHE A 53 -9.22 0.08 -1.82
N TYR A 54 -9.54 -1.01 -2.51
CA TYR A 54 -8.53 -1.92 -3.03
C TYR A 54 -7.66 -1.25 -4.10
N GLU A 55 -8.28 -0.52 -5.04
CA GLU A 55 -7.53 0.26 -6.03
C GLU A 55 -6.64 1.33 -5.38
N ALA A 56 -7.13 1.98 -4.31
CA ALA A 56 -6.36 2.95 -3.56
C ALA A 56 -5.14 2.30 -2.89
N CYS A 57 -5.30 1.13 -2.26
CA CYS A 57 -4.22 0.34 -1.70
C CYS A 57 -3.19 -0.07 -2.77
N GLN A 58 -3.65 -0.54 -3.93
CA GLN A 58 -2.79 -0.93 -5.05
C GLN A 58 -2.03 0.26 -5.62
N SER A 59 -2.68 1.41 -5.79
CA SER A 59 -2.06 2.65 -6.26
C SER A 59 -0.99 3.15 -5.29
N PHE A 60 -1.34 3.18 -4.00
CA PHE A 60 -0.38 3.51 -2.93
C PHE A 60 0.87 2.64 -3.01
N TRP A 61 0.68 1.31 -3.12
CA TRP A 61 1.80 0.37 -3.18
C TRP A 61 2.72 0.63 -4.38
N PHE A 62 2.18 0.82 -5.58
CA PHE A 62 3.00 1.12 -6.76
C PHE A 62 3.82 2.39 -6.59
N VAL A 63 3.21 3.46 -6.08
CA VAL A 63 3.90 4.74 -5.86
C VAL A 63 4.98 4.57 -4.78
N GLN A 64 4.64 3.97 -3.64
CA GLN A 64 5.57 3.77 -2.54
C GLN A 64 6.78 2.94 -2.97
N GLN A 65 6.55 1.82 -3.63
CA GLN A 65 7.62 0.93 -4.10
C GLN A 65 8.56 1.65 -5.07
N LEU A 66 8.02 2.35 -6.05
CA LEU A 66 8.84 2.96 -7.09
C LEU A 66 9.58 4.21 -6.61
N LEU A 67 8.99 4.98 -5.70
CA LEU A 67 9.72 6.04 -5.00
C LEU A 67 10.89 5.48 -4.18
N GLN A 68 10.71 4.34 -3.53
CA GLN A 68 11.78 3.65 -2.81
C GLN A 68 12.89 3.18 -3.76
N VAL A 69 12.55 2.66 -4.92
CA VAL A 69 13.52 2.25 -5.94
C VAL A 69 14.29 3.45 -6.50
N GLU A 70 13.60 4.54 -6.86
CA GLU A 70 14.20 5.73 -7.45
C GLU A 70 15.09 6.50 -6.47
N SER A 71 14.66 6.63 -5.20
CA SER A 71 15.41 7.34 -4.16
C SER A 71 16.48 6.51 -3.47
N SER A 72 16.76 5.30 -3.95
CA SER A 72 17.57 4.32 -3.20
C SER A 72 16.96 3.94 -1.84
N GLY A 73 15.63 4.14 -1.70
CA GLY A 73 14.79 3.64 -0.62
C GLY A 73 15.13 4.15 0.77
N HIS A 74 15.41 5.42 0.96
CA HIS A 74 15.66 5.97 2.29
C HIS A 74 14.54 6.92 2.71
N SER A 75 13.85 6.56 3.81
CA SER A 75 12.90 7.45 4.51
C SER A 75 11.73 7.99 3.65
N ILE A 76 11.17 7.19 2.78
CA ILE A 76 9.94 7.53 2.07
C ILE A 76 8.74 7.17 2.95
N SER A 77 8.25 8.15 3.68
CA SER A 77 7.18 7.96 4.67
C SER A 77 5.80 8.07 4.03
N PRO A 78 4.88 7.13 4.28
CA PRO A 78 3.48 7.23 3.86
C PRO A 78 2.75 8.46 4.41
N GLY A 79 3.20 9.00 5.54
CA GLY A 79 2.57 10.15 6.18
C GLY A 79 1.19 9.82 6.75
N ARG A 80 0.24 10.74 6.65
CA ARG A 80 -1.11 10.62 7.22
C ARG A 80 -2.00 9.67 6.40
N PHE A 81 -1.59 8.41 6.36
CA PHE A 81 -2.18 7.34 5.53
C PHE A 81 -3.68 7.17 5.78
N ASP A 82 -4.10 7.15 7.03
CA ASP A 82 -5.50 7.00 7.42
C ASP A 82 -6.39 8.12 6.86
N GLN A 83 -5.86 9.34 6.69
CA GLN A 83 -6.65 10.48 6.24
C GLN A 83 -6.93 10.41 4.73
N TYR A 84 -5.93 10.17 3.90
CA TYR A 84 -6.14 10.15 2.44
C TYR A 84 -6.73 8.83 1.93
N MET A 85 -6.65 7.75 2.71
CA MET A 85 -7.27 6.47 2.38
C MET A 85 -8.71 6.34 2.88
N TYR A 86 -9.07 7.05 3.95
CA TYR A 86 -10.38 6.95 4.60
C TYR A 86 -11.57 7.20 3.66
N PRO A 87 -11.58 8.18 2.74
CA PRO A 87 -12.71 8.38 1.84
C PRO A 87 -13.05 7.16 0.99
N TYR A 88 -12.05 6.41 0.52
CA TYR A 88 -12.25 5.18 -0.24
C TYR A 88 -12.81 4.06 0.63
N TYR A 89 -12.21 3.85 1.79
CA TYR A 89 -12.67 2.87 2.77
C TYR A 89 -14.12 3.13 3.20
N LYS A 90 -14.41 4.35 3.63
CA LYS A 90 -15.74 4.76 4.09
C LYS A 90 -16.81 4.50 3.02
N LYS A 91 -16.55 4.94 1.80
CA LYS A 91 -17.47 4.73 0.66
C LYS A 91 -17.76 3.24 0.44
N ASP A 92 -16.73 2.40 0.46
CA ASP A 92 -16.89 0.97 0.16
C ASP A 92 -17.57 0.22 1.31
N ILE A 93 -17.33 0.58 2.56
CA ILE A 93 -18.05 0.06 3.73
C ILE A 93 -19.53 0.47 3.70
N GLU A 94 -19.81 1.75 3.48
CA GLU A 94 -21.20 2.26 3.43
C GLU A 94 -22.01 1.65 2.30
N SER A 95 -21.38 1.32 1.17
CA SER A 95 -22.02 0.65 0.03
C SER A 95 -22.09 -0.88 0.17
N GLY A 96 -21.40 -1.47 1.15
CA GLY A 96 -21.26 -2.91 1.30
C GLY A 96 -20.34 -3.57 0.26
N ALA A 97 -19.54 -2.78 -0.47
CA ALA A 97 -18.60 -3.29 -1.47
C ALA A 97 -17.41 -4.04 -0.86
N ILE A 98 -17.04 -3.69 0.37
CA ILE A 98 -16.01 -4.39 1.14
C ILE A 98 -16.48 -4.60 2.59
N THR A 99 -16.05 -5.68 3.22
CA THR A 99 -16.21 -5.89 4.66
C THR A 99 -15.01 -5.32 5.42
N ARG A 100 -15.20 -5.00 6.72
CA ARG A 100 -14.09 -4.55 7.57
C ARG A 100 -12.96 -5.59 7.61
N THR A 101 -13.30 -6.88 7.65
CA THR A 101 -12.31 -7.95 7.66
C THR A 101 -11.48 -7.98 6.37
N ALA A 102 -12.13 -7.88 5.21
CA ALA A 102 -11.42 -7.84 3.92
C ALA A 102 -10.57 -6.56 3.77
N ALA A 103 -11.04 -5.43 4.28
CA ALA A 103 -10.25 -4.20 4.32
C ALA A 103 -9.03 -4.32 5.25
N GLN A 104 -9.17 -4.99 6.41
CA GLN A 104 -8.07 -5.27 7.31
C GLN A 104 -7.02 -6.16 6.66
N GLU A 105 -7.43 -7.21 5.94
CA GLU A 105 -6.53 -8.09 5.20
C GLU A 105 -5.70 -7.31 4.16
N LEU A 106 -6.31 -6.35 3.45
CA LEU A 106 -5.58 -5.48 2.52
C LEU A 106 -4.54 -4.62 3.23
N LEU A 107 -4.85 -4.10 4.42
CA LEU A 107 -3.88 -3.35 5.22
C LEU A 107 -2.74 -4.25 5.71
N ASP A 108 -3.05 -5.43 6.21
CA ASP A 108 -2.04 -6.41 6.64
C ASP A 108 -1.10 -6.78 5.47
N CYS A 109 -1.64 -6.94 4.26
CA CYS A 109 -0.84 -7.12 3.04
C CYS A 109 0.07 -5.92 2.75
N ILE A 110 -0.40 -4.69 2.92
CA ILE A 110 0.43 -3.49 2.77
C ILE A 110 1.56 -3.48 3.79
N TRP A 111 1.28 -3.82 5.06
CA TRP A 111 2.30 -3.91 6.12
C TRP A 111 3.39 -4.93 5.77
N VAL A 112 3.01 -6.12 5.32
CA VAL A 112 3.96 -7.13 4.82
C VAL A 112 4.78 -6.58 3.67
N LYS A 113 4.13 -5.90 2.70
CA LYS A 113 4.81 -5.32 1.54
C LYS A 113 5.78 -4.19 1.90
N LEU A 114 5.45 -3.36 2.88
CA LEU A 114 6.38 -2.33 3.37
C LEU A 114 7.65 -2.96 3.99
N ASN A 115 7.53 -4.15 4.58
CA ASN A 115 8.67 -4.90 5.10
C ASN A 115 9.49 -5.60 4.00
N ASP A 116 8.88 -5.92 2.86
CA ASP A 116 9.56 -6.56 1.72
C ASP A 116 10.50 -5.62 0.95
N LEU A 117 10.45 -4.32 1.23
CA LEU A 117 11.31 -3.33 0.59
C LEU A 117 12.73 -3.42 1.14
N ASN A 118 13.59 -4.11 0.42
CA ASN A 118 15.01 -4.26 0.77
C ASN A 118 15.89 -3.42 -0.14
N LYS A 119 16.96 -2.90 0.44
CA LYS A 119 17.99 -2.19 -0.29
C LYS A 119 19.24 -3.03 -0.48
N VAL A 120 19.79 -2.94 -1.68
CA VAL A 120 21.17 -3.38 -1.92
C VAL A 120 22.08 -2.21 -1.58
N ARG A 121 23.01 -2.42 -0.66
CA ARG A 121 24.01 -1.43 -0.21
C ARG A 121 25.42 -2.00 -0.39
N ASP A 122 26.39 -1.12 -0.47
CA ASP A 122 27.79 -1.49 -0.31
C ASP A 122 28.06 -2.04 1.11
N ALA A 123 29.14 -2.81 1.28
CA ALA A 123 29.43 -3.52 2.52
C ALA A 123 29.52 -2.58 3.75
N ALA A 124 30.17 -1.42 3.61
CA ALA A 124 30.36 -0.49 4.73
C ALA A 124 29.02 0.15 5.15
N SER A 125 28.19 0.54 4.19
CA SER A 125 26.83 1.05 4.44
C SER A 125 25.93 -0.02 5.04
N ALA A 126 26.04 -1.27 4.58
CA ALA A 126 25.26 -2.39 5.11
C ALA A 126 25.62 -2.69 6.57
N GLU A 127 26.90 -2.63 6.93
CA GLU A 127 27.36 -2.81 8.31
C GLU A 127 26.86 -1.67 9.23
N GLY A 128 26.96 -0.41 8.78
CA GLY A 128 26.51 0.75 9.55
C GLY A 128 25.00 0.85 9.75
N PHE A 129 24.20 0.27 8.86
CA PHE A 129 22.73 0.31 8.90
C PHE A 129 22.10 -1.06 9.19
N ALA A 130 22.88 -2.06 9.57
CA ALA A 130 22.36 -3.37 9.90
C ALA A 130 21.34 -3.31 11.06
N GLY A 131 20.17 -3.90 10.85
CA GLY A 131 19.09 -3.94 11.85
C GLY A 131 18.21 -2.68 11.92
N TYR A 132 18.50 -1.64 11.14
CA TYR A 132 17.62 -0.46 11.05
C TYR A 132 16.53 -0.66 10.00
N SER A 133 15.30 -0.24 10.36
CA SER A 133 14.19 -0.18 9.41
C SER A 133 14.42 0.90 8.34
N LEU A 134 13.63 0.86 7.25
CA LEU A 134 13.71 1.86 6.17
C LEU A 134 13.16 3.24 6.55
N PHE A 135 12.75 3.46 7.80
CA PHE A 135 12.13 4.71 8.29
C PHE A 135 10.92 5.14 7.45
N GLN A 136 10.05 4.20 7.13
CA GLN A 136 8.79 4.43 6.42
C GLN A 136 7.71 4.79 7.44
N ASN A 137 7.71 6.03 7.93
CA ASN A 137 6.82 6.43 9.01
C ASN A 137 5.40 6.66 8.50
N LEU A 138 4.46 5.88 8.97
CA LEU A 138 3.04 6.04 8.76
C LEU A 138 2.43 6.70 9.99
N ILE A 139 1.67 7.78 9.78
CA ILE A 139 1.05 8.58 10.83
C ILE A 139 -0.45 8.34 10.80
N VAL A 140 -1.05 8.20 11.99
CA VAL A 140 -2.50 8.04 12.15
C VAL A 140 -3.04 9.05 13.17
N GLY A 141 -4.31 9.41 13.02
CA GLY A 141 -4.99 10.37 13.87
C GLY A 141 -4.51 11.80 13.68
N GLY A 142 -4.43 12.51 14.78
CA GLY A 142 -4.03 13.92 14.82
C GLY A 142 -5.19 14.87 14.64
N GLN A 143 -4.89 16.12 14.31
CA GLN A 143 -5.86 17.20 14.20
C GLN A 143 -5.95 17.75 12.78
N ASP A 144 -7.12 18.28 12.43
CA ASP A 144 -7.30 19.10 11.23
C ASP A 144 -6.81 20.54 11.46
N LYS A 145 -6.97 21.40 10.43
CA LYS A 145 -6.58 22.81 10.48
C LYS A 145 -7.37 23.64 11.54
N ASP A 146 -8.50 23.11 11.98
CA ASP A 146 -9.40 23.78 12.94
C ASP A 146 -9.21 23.20 14.37
N GLY A 147 -8.28 22.27 14.56
CA GLY A 147 -7.95 21.65 15.85
C GLY A 147 -8.85 20.49 16.25
N ASN A 148 -9.72 20.00 15.36
CA ASN A 148 -10.58 18.85 15.64
C ASN A 148 -9.81 17.55 15.49
N ASP A 149 -10.10 16.57 16.35
CA ASP A 149 -9.60 15.21 16.23
C ASP A 149 -10.11 14.57 14.92
N VAL A 150 -9.20 14.02 14.13
CA VAL A 150 -9.52 13.35 12.86
C VAL A 150 -9.24 11.85 12.89
N THR A 151 -9.10 11.29 14.08
CA THR A 151 -9.02 9.83 14.27
C THR A 151 -10.25 9.16 13.67
N ASN A 152 -10.05 8.11 12.91
CA ASN A 152 -11.10 7.39 12.21
C ASN A 152 -10.89 5.87 12.27
N ASP A 153 -11.81 5.08 11.70
CA ASP A 153 -11.73 3.62 11.74
C ASP A 153 -10.41 3.08 11.15
N LEU A 154 -9.91 3.69 10.07
CA LEU A 154 -8.63 3.28 9.51
C LEU A 154 -7.45 3.57 10.43
N SER A 155 -7.53 4.59 11.29
CA SER A 155 -6.49 4.84 12.29
C SER A 155 -6.31 3.63 13.21
N PHE A 156 -7.41 3.06 13.70
CA PHE A 156 -7.40 1.85 14.52
C PHE A 156 -6.98 0.62 13.73
N MET A 157 -7.47 0.46 12.50
CA MET A 157 -7.10 -0.65 11.64
C MET A 157 -5.61 -0.67 11.28
N CYS A 158 -4.98 0.50 11.14
CA CYS A 158 -3.52 0.59 10.98
C CYS A 158 -2.77 0.10 12.24
N ILE A 159 -3.29 0.39 13.43
CA ILE A 159 -2.74 -0.14 14.68
C ILE A 159 -2.92 -1.67 14.74
N GLU A 160 -4.11 -2.17 14.38
CA GLU A 160 -4.38 -3.62 14.30
C GLU A 160 -3.42 -4.31 13.31
N ALA A 161 -3.17 -3.73 12.13
CA ALA A 161 -2.22 -4.27 11.17
C ALA A 161 -0.79 -4.35 11.74
N SER A 162 -0.36 -3.34 12.51
CA SER A 162 0.93 -3.37 13.23
C SER A 162 0.99 -4.48 14.27
N MET A 163 -0.13 -4.76 14.95
CA MET A 163 -0.23 -5.87 15.92
C MET A 163 -0.21 -7.24 15.22
N HIS A 164 -0.84 -7.37 14.05
CA HIS A 164 -0.88 -8.62 13.30
C HIS A 164 0.49 -8.97 12.70
N VAL A 165 1.16 -7.99 12.12
CA VAL A 165 2.40 -8.21 11.35
C VAL A 165 3.66 -8.02 12.21
N HIS A 166 3.54 -7.41 13.39
CA HIS A 166 4.67 -7.15 14.31
C HIS A 166 5.83 -6.36 13.68
N LEU A 167 5.52 -5.40 12.81
CA LEU A 167 6.53 -4.54 12.18
C LEU A 167 7.00 -3.43 13.14
N PRO A 168 8.29 -3.39 13.47
CA PRO A 168 8.84 -2.31 14.28
C PRO A 168 8.96 -1.02 13.46
N CYS A 169 8.79 0.13 14.11
CA CYS A 169 9.09 1.47 13.58
C CYS A 169 8.30 1.90 12.34
N LEU A 170 7.16 1.30 12.04
CA LEU A 170 6.31 1.72 10.92
C LEU A 170 5.27 2.77 11.33
N LEU A 171 4.63 2.59 12.48
CA LEU A 171 3.48 3.38 12.91
C LEU A 171 3.85 4.45 13.94
N TYR A 172 3.39 5.69 13.70
CA TYR A 172 3.40 6.79 14.66
C TYR A 172 1.98 7.29 14.90
N THR A 173 1.63 7.48 16.17
CA THR A 173 0.42 8.17 16.59
C THR A 173 0.74 9.62 16.91
N SER A 174 -0.05 10.54 16.46
CA SER A 174 0.08 11.97 16.77
C SER A 174 -0.93 12.42 17.81
#